data_e725d9ee338c2a9b32bd9fdbd89da8cd
#
_entry.id   e725d9ee338c2a9b32bd9fdbd89da8cd
#
_cell.length_a   1.000
_cell.length_b   1.000
_cell.length_c   1.000
_cell.angle_alpha   90.00
_cell.angle_beta   90.00
_cell.angle_gamma   90.00
#
_symmetry.space_group_name_H-M   'P 1'
#
loop_
_entity.id
_entity.type
_entity.pdbx_description
1 polymer ?
#
loop_
_entity_poly.entity_id
_entity_poly.type
_entity_poly.pdbx_seq_one_letter_code
_entity_poly.pdbx_strand_id
1 'polypeptide(L)'
;MKFLRNIFDNAHKTLNSSEKTKKFFPLVDAFDTLMFTPNHVTNKGSHVRDAIDLKRTMMLVIIALVPCLLFGIYNTGYQHYRVLGELEIISFWEIIFKGALVVLPLVVVSYGAGLFVEFIFAIKNGHTVQEGFLVSGMLIPLCMPADVPLWMVAVATIFAVVIGKEVFGGTGMNILNVALTARAFLFFAHPTKMSGNEVWVTGFSDLKGEKYASLVSSANPEGVVDGSSGATALGDLASFMQDSPVLENTQAFQAKYSLMDSFIGFIPGSVGETSALMCLIGAALLLWTGIASWRVISSFFIGGFVMATILNLVGGNGYFELPAIHQLMLGGFMFGMVFMATDPVTAAHTNAGKFIYGFLGGFLGILIRMVNPAYPEGIMLAILIANVFAPLIDHMVIQNNINRRLKRLKTA
;
A
#
# COMPACT_ATOMS: atom_id res chain seq x y z
N MET A 1 0.62 -10.01 -32.51
CA MET A 1 2.01 -9.60 -32.22
C MET A 1 2.63 -8.79 -33.36
N LYS A 2 2.71 -9.27 -34.63
CA LYS A 2 3.30 -8.49 -35.77
C LYS A 2 2.61 -7.15 -36.04
N PHE A 3 1.29 -7.07 -35.90
CA PHE A 3 0.53 -5.82 -36.11
C PHE A 3 0.94 -4.72 -35.10
N LEU A 4 0.97 -5.05 -33.80
CA LEU A 4 1.39 -4.11 -32.76
C LEU A 4 2.85 -3.68 -32.96
N ARG A 5 3.74 -4.60 -33.31
CA ARG A 5 5.14 -4.25 -33.59
C ARG A 5 5.28 -3.24 -34.72
N ASN A 6 4.53 -3.45 -35.82
CA ASN A 6 4.52 -2.50 -36.95
C ASN A 6 4.02 -1.11 -36.55
N ILE A 7 3.04 -1.01 -35.62
CA ILE A 7 2.57 0.29 -35.10
C ILE A 7 3.70 1.01 -34.37
N PHE A 8 4.39 0.35 -33.45
CA PHE A 8 5.50 0.95 -32.72
C PHE A 8 6.68 1.30 -33.63
N ASP A 9 7.05 0.42 -34.56
CA ASP A 9 8.14 0.70 -35.52
C ASP A 9 7.82 1.91 -36.40
N ASN A 10 6.57 2.08 -36.83
CA ASN A 10 6.12 3.27 -37.61
C ASN A 10 6.11 4.52 -36.70
N ALA A 11 5.64 4.42 -35.46
CA ALA A 11 5.66 5.53 -34.51
C ALA A 11 7.09 5.99 -34.23
N HIS A 12 8.03 5.07 -34.01
CA HIS A 12 9.46 5.39 -33.84
C HIS A 12 10.06 6.09 -35.05
N LYS A 13 9.74 5.63 -36.27
CA LYS A 13 10.20 6.28 -37.52
C LYS A 13 9.64 7.71 -37.64
N THR A 14 8.36 7.90 -37.35
CA THR A 14 7.70 9.21 -37.44
C THR A 14 8.27 10.18 -36.38
N LEU A 15 8.51 9.72 -35.16
CA LEU A 15 9.06 10.56 -34.11
C LEU A 15 10.53 10.95 -34.35
N ASN A 16 11.33 10.08 -34.96
CA ASN A 16 12.71 10.37 -35.31
C ASN A 16 12.87 11.29 -36.52
N SER A 17 11.80 11.55 -37.29
CA SER A 17 11.84 12.39 -38.49
C SER A 17 11.93 13.89 -38.24
N SER A 18 11.62 14.37 -37.02
CA SER A 18 11.64 15.80 -36.68
C SER A 18 12.19 16.02 -35.25
N GLU A 19 13.03 17.04 -35.06
CA GLU A 19 13.58 17.40 -33.75
C GLU A 19 12.49 17.76 -32.72
N LYS A 20 11.36 18.33 -33.18
CA LYS A 20 10.25 18.67 -32.29
C LYS A 20 9.51 17.42 -31.76
N THR A 21 9.36 16.40 -32.60
CA THR A 21 8.69 15.15 -32.25
C THR A 21 9.60 14.19 -31.49
N LYS A 22 10.92 14.30 -31.66
CA LYS A 22 11.92 13.49 -30.93
C LYS A 22 11.82 13.61 -29.41
N LYS A 23 11.34 14.75 -28.90
CA LYS A 23 11.09 14.94 -27.45
C LYS A 23 10.03 14.00 -26.89
N PHE A 24 9.13 13.49 -27.72
CA PHE A 24 8.09 12.52 -27.34
C PHE A 24 8.52 11.06 -27.51
N PHE A 25 9.75 10.82 -27.97
CA PHE A 25 10.30 9.48 -28.10
C PHE A 25 10.20 8.65 -26.80
N PRO A 26 10.52 9.19 -25.60
CA PRO A 26 10.43 8.43 -24.36
C PRO A 26 9.02 7.88 -24.05
N LEU A 27 7.97 8.56 -24.53
CA LEU A 27 6.59 8.12 -24.31
C LEU A 27 6.26 6.87 -25.14
N VAL A 28 6.61 6.87 -26.43
CA VAL A 28 6.36 5.71 -27.31
C VAL A 28 7.27 4.54 -26.92
N ASP A 29 8.52 4.83 -26.59
CA ASP A 29 9.49 3.84 -26.13
C ASP A 29 9.03 3.15 -24.83
N ALA A 30 8.41 3.88 -23.89
CA ALA A 30 7.86 3.31 -22.67
C ALA A 30 6.78 2.25 -22.95
N PHE A 31 5.86 2.53 -23.89
CA PHE A 31 4.83 1.57 -24.28
C PHE A 31 5.40 0.39 -25.10
N ASP A 32 6.33 0.66 -26.03
CA ASP A 32 6.98 -0.39 -26.82
C ASP A 32 7.73 -1.37 -25.90
N THR A 33 8.53 -0.86 -25.00
CA THR A 33 9.34 -1.68 -24.09
C THR A 33 8.52 -2.35 -22.98
N LEU A 34 7.31 -1.87 -22.68
CA LEU A 34 6.35 -2.57 -21.83
C LEU A 34 5.83 -3.84 -22.52
N MET A 35 5.49 -3.72 -23.82
CA MET A 35 4.92 -4.83 -24.61
C MET A 35 6.00 -5.79 -25.13
N PHE A 36 7.16 -5.27 -25.53
CA PHE A 36 8.23 -6.01 -26.16
C PHE A 36 9.55 -5.85 -25.42
N THR A 37 10.33 -6.90 -25.38
CA THR A 37 11.68 -6.86 -24.80
C THR A 37 12.60 -5.99 -25.67
N PRO A 38 13.33 -5.01 -25.09
CA PRO A 38 14.27 -4.19 -25.84
C PRO A 38 15.36 -5.04 -26.52
N ASN A 39 15.68 -4.71 -27.75
CA ASN A 39 16.66 -5.44 -28.55
C ASN A 39 18.08 -4.82 -28.47
N HIS A 40 18.39 -4.14 -27.36
CA HIS A 40 19.69 -3.52 -27.15
C HIS A 40 20.75 -4.58 -26.86
N VAL A 41 21.85 -4.51 -27.60
CA VAL A 41 23.04 -5.36 -27.40
C VAL A 41 24.27 -4.47 -27.26
N THR A 42 25.28 -4.94 -26.55
CA THR A 42 26.56 -4.25 -26.44
C THR A 42 27.28 -4.29 -27.78
N ASN A 43 27.87 -3.15 -28.21
CA ASN A 43 28.62 -3.05 -29.47
C ASN A 43 30.06 -3.56 -29.35
N LYS A 44 30.58 -3.67 -28.14
CA LYS A 44 31.95 -4.13 -27.85
C LYS A 44 31.98 -4.96 -26.56
N GLY A 45 32.75 -6.04 -26.56
CA GLY A 45 32.89 -6.93 -25.41
C GLY A 45 31.77 -7.96 -25.27
N SER A 46 31.76 -8.64 -24.13
CA SER A 46 30.78 -9.68 -23.81
C SER A 46 29.42 -9.04 -23.50
N HIS A 47 28.37 -9.57 -24.08
CA HIS A 47 26.99 -9.17 -23.75
C HIS A 47 26.47 -10.06 -22.64
N VAL A 48 26.23 -9.44 -21.46
CA VAL A 48 25.62 -10.12 -20.31
C VAL A 48 24.26 -9.49 -20.07
N ARG A 49 23.24 -10.32 -20.05
CA ARG A 49 21.85 -9.90 -19.80
C ARG A 49 21.27 -10.73 -18.68
N ASP A 50 20.54 -10.09 -17.78
CA ASP A 50 19.80 -10.79 -16.73
C ASP A 50 18.62 -11.57 -17.34
N ALA A 51 18.23 -12.64 -16.68
CA ALA A 51 17.09 -13.49 -17.10
C ALA A 51 15.76 -12.75 -17.04
N ILE A 52 15.62 -11.79 -16.11
CA ILE A 52 14.41 -11.02 -15.88
C ILE A 52 14.71 -9.52 -15.95
N ASP A 53 14.04 -8.80 -16.84
CA ASP A 53 14.13 -7.34 -16.92
C ASP A 53 13.39 -6.69 -15.75
N LEU A 54 13.80 -5.48 -15.35
CA LEU A 54 13.16 -4.70 -14.27
C LEU A 54 11.65 -4.53 -14.50
N LYS A 55 11.20 -4.32 -15.74
CA LYS A 55 9.78 -4.23 -16.11
C LYS A 55 8.98 -5.46 -15.74
N ARG A 56 9.54 -6.66 -16.02
CA ARG A 56 8.87 -7.93 -15.68
C ARG A 56 8.81 -8.14 -14.18
N THR A 57 9.85 -7.75 -13.47
CA THR A 57 9.86 -7.75 -12.00
C THR A 57 8.75 -6.85 -11.43
N MET A 58 8.62 -5.62 -11.94
CA MET A 58 7.56 -4.70 -11.51
C MET A 58 6.16 -5.20 -11.87
N MET A 59 5.99 -5.82 -13.05
CA MET A 59 4.72 -6.45 -13.44
C MET A 59 4.33 -7.59 -12.51
N LEU A 60 5.25 -8.40 -12.05
CA LEU A 60 4.95 -9.47 -11.08
C LEU A 60 4.46 -8.91 -9.74
N VAL A 61 4.99 -7.76 -9.31
CA VAL A 61 4.48 -7.07 -8.11
C VAL A 61 3.05 -6.58 -8.33
N ILE A 62 2.74 -6.02 -9.51
CA ILE A 62 1.36 -5.62 -9.85
C ILE A 62 0.43 -6.83 -9.86
N ILE A 63 0.84 -7.94 -10.45
CA ILE A 63 0.05 -9.20 -10.45
C ILE A 63 -0.19 -9.68 -9.01
N ALA A 64 0.80 -9.55 -8.13
CA ALA A 64 0.64 -9.90 -6.71
C ALA A 64 -0.32 -8.97 -5.95
N LEU A 65 -0.52 -7.73 -6.42
CA LEU A 65 -1.49 -6.77 -5.89
C LEU A 65 -2.92 -6.99 -6.42
N VAL A 66 -3.09 -7.68 -7.56
CA VAL A 66 -4.41 -7.90 -8.17
C VAL A 66 -5.41 -8.55 -7.22
N PRO A 67 -5.08 -9.60 -6.44
CA PRO A 67 -6.01 -10.16 -5.45
C PRO A 67 -6.52 -9.12 -4.45
N CYS A 68 -5.62 -8.24 -3.95
CA CYS A 68 -6.00 -7.16 -3.03
C CYS A 68 -6.92 -6.15 -3.71
N LEU A 69 -6.66 -5.78 -4.97
CA LEU A 69 -7.51 -4.89 -5.75
C LEU A 69 -8.90 -5.48 -5.99
N LEU A 70 -8.99 -6.72 -6.44
CA LEU A 70 -10.27 -7.38 -6.74
C LEU A 70 -11.12 -7.53 -5.48
N PHE A 71 -10.50 -7.97 -4.38
CA PHE A 71 -11.19 -8.04 -3.10
C PHE A 71 -11.57 -6.63 -2.59
N GLY A 72 -10.70 -5.65 -2.75
CA GLY A 72 -10.99 -4.25 -2.39
C GLY A 72 -12.18 -3.67 -3.13
N ILE A 73 -12.32 -3.93 -4.43
CA ILE A 73 -13.49 -3.56 -5.23
C ILE A 73 -14.74 -4.21 -4.63
N TYR A 74 -14.72 -5.51 -4.38
CA TYR A 74 -15.83 -6.23 -3.79
C TYR A 74 -16.19 -5.68 -2.39
N ASN A 75 -15.20 -5.55 -1.51
CA ASN A 75 -15.42 -5.09 -0.13
C ASN A 75 -15.95 -3.65 -0.06
N THR A 76 -15.48 -2.74 -0.93
CA THR A 76 -16.00 -1.36 -1.00
C THR A 76 -17.49 -1.33 -1.33
N GLY A 77 -17.95 -2.13 -2.29
CA GLY A 77 -19.37 -2.29 -2.60
C GLY A 77 -20.14 -2.99 -1.48
N TYR A 78 -19.56 -4.04 -0.90
CA TYR A 78 -20.15 -4.80 0.21
C TYR A 78 -20.42 -3.92 1.43
N GLN A 79 -19.46 -3.12 1.87
CA GLN A 79 -19.61 -2.22 3.01
C GLN A 79 -20.66 -1.13 2.75
N HIS A 80 -20.76 -0.63 1.51
CA HIS A 80 -21.78 0.32 1.11
C HIS A 80 -23.20 -0.24 1.32
N TYR A 81 -23.49 -1.42 0.76
CA TYR A 81 -24.79 -2.04 0.88
C TYR A 81 -25.07 -2.63 2.26
N ARG A 82 -24.02 -3.02 3.00
CA ARG A 82 -24.13 -3.43 4.40
C ARG A 82 -24.67 -2.31 5.28
N VAL A 83 -24.17 -1.08 5.10
CA VAL A 83 -24.65 0.10 5.85
C VAL A 83 -26.07 0.46 5.47
N LEU A 84 -26.47 0.25 4.21
CA LEU A 84 -27.85 0.45 3.75
C LEU A 84 -28.82 -0.65 4.21
N GLY A 85 -28.34 -1.77 4.75
CA GLY A 85 -29.18 -2.91 5.12
C GLY A 85 -29.77 -3.69 3.94
N GLU A 86 -29.24 -3.49 2.73
CA GLU A 86 -29.78 -4.05 1.48
C GLU A 86 -29.05 -5.31 0.99
N LEU A 87 -28.10 -5.85 1.76
CA LEU A 87 -27.24 -6.97 1.34
C LEU A 87 -28.01 -8.23 0.89
N GLU A 88 -29.19 -8.50 1.48
CA GLU A 88 -29.98 -9.69 1.15
C GLU A 88 -30.73 -9.57 -0.18
N ILE A 89 -30.92 -8.34 -0.67
CA ILE A 89 -31.75 -8.06 -1.85
C ILE A 89 -30.86 -7.89 -3.10
N ILE A 90 -29.60 -7.51 -2.93
CA ILE A 90 -28.69 -7.07 -4.00
C ILE A 90 -27.88 -8.21 -4.56
N SER A 91 -27.74 -8.22 -5.91
CA SER A 91 -26.93 -9.20 -6.63
C SER A 91 -25.44 -9.00 -6.40
N PHE A 92 -24.67 -10.11 -6.42
CA PHE A 92 -23.20 -10.10 -6.37
C PHE A 92 -22.58 -9.15 -7.41
N TRP A 93 -23.11 -9.08 -8.62
CA TRP A 93 -22.59 -8.21 -9.68
C TRP A 93 -22.83 -6.71 -9.41
N GLU A 94 -23.90 -6.36 -8.72
CA GLU A 94 -24.18 -4.98 -8.33
C GLU A 94 -23.20 -4.50 -7.27
N ILE A 95 -22.83 -5.37 -6.33
CA ILE A 95 -21.81 -5.08 -5.33
C ILE A 95 -20.46 -4.78 -6.02
N ILE A 96 -20.03 -5.63 -6.96
CA ILE A 96 -18.80 -5.42 -7.72
C ILE A 96 -18.88 -4.13 -8.55
N PHE A 97 -19.99 -3.89 -9.22
CA PHE A 97 -20.15 -2.72 -10.06
C PHE A 97 -20.07 -1.43 -9.24
N LYS A 98 -20.74 -1.37 -8.09
CA LYS A 98 -20.66 -0.22 -7.18
C LYS A 98 -19.23 0.02 -6.69
N GLY A 99 -18.55 -1.02 -6.22
CA GLY A 99 -17.15 -0.91 -5.78
C GLY A 99 -16.19 -0.52 -6.91
N ALA A 100 -16.41 -1.05 -8.13
CA ALA A 100 -15.61 -0.69 -9.29
C ALA A 100 -15.76 0.79 -9.68
N LEU A 101 -16.98 1.34 -9.61
CA LEU A 101 -17.25 2.76 -9.87
C LEU A 101 -16.49 3.69 -8.91
N VAL A 102 -16.15 3.22 -7.72
CA VAL A 102 -15.38 3.99 -6.73
C VAL A 102 -13.90 3.78 -6.89
N VAL A 103 -13.46 2.52 -6.97
CA VAL A 103 -12.03 2.17 -6.92
C VAL A 103 -11.32 2.44 -8.25
N LEU A 104 -11.95 2.14 -9.38
CA LEU A 104 -11.30 2.35 -10.69
C LEU A 104 -10.94 3.81 -10.99
N PRO A 105 -11.80 4.82 -10.70
CA PRO A 105 -11.39 6.22 -10.84
C PRO A 105 -10.19 6.61 -9.99
N LEU A 106 -10.05 6.09 -8.75
CA LEU A 106 -8.87 6.32 -7.91
C LEU A 106 -7.60 5.78 -8.58
N VAL A 107 -7.68 4.57 -9.13
CA VAL A 107 -6.57 3.94 -9.86
C VAL A 107 -6.21 4.77 -11.11
N VAL A 108 -7.20 5.14 -11.93
CA VAL A 108 -6.98 5.93 -13.15
C VAL A 108 -6.35 7.29 -12.84
N VAL A 109 -6.82 7.98 -11.80
CA VAL A 109 -6.28 9.29 -11.40
C VAL A 109 -4.85 9.15 -10.88
N SER A 110 -4.57 8.14 -10.06
CA SER A 110 -3.22 7.87 -9.56
C SER A 110 -2.24 7.63 -10.72
N TYR A 111 -2.56 6.72 -11.63
CA TYR A 111 -1.72 6.47 -12.81
C TYR A 111 -1.60 7.70 -13.72
N GLY A 112 -2.72 8.38 -13.99
CA GLY A 112 -2.73 9.56 -14.85
C GLY A 112 -1.86 10.70 -14.31
N ALA A 113 -2.04 11.05 -13.04
CA ALA A 113 -1.29 12.12 -12.40
C ALA A 113 0.20 11.79 -12.29
N GLY A 114 0.54 10.56 -11.89
CA GLY A 114 1.93 10.19 -11.69
C GLY A 114 2.68 9.98 -13.01
N LEU A 115 2.11 9.29 -13.98
CA LEU A 115 2.73 9.15 -15.32
C LEU A 115 2.88 10.51 -16.00
N PHE A 116 1.95 11.43 -15.81
CA PHE A 116 2.09 12.80 -16.33
C PHE A 116 3.36 13.48 -15.80
N VAL A 117 3.62 13.38 -14.50
CA VAL A 117 4.85 13.91 -13.88
C VAL A 117 6.09 13.19 -14.42
N GLU A 118 6.07 11.85 -14.46
CA GLU A 118 7.17 11.05 -14.99
C GLU A 118 7.54 11.43 -16.42
N PHE A 119 6.54 11.64 -17.29
CA PHE A 119 6.79 12.06 -18.66
C PHE A 119 7.40 13.46 -18.75
N ILE A 120 6.98 14.41 -17.91
CA ILE A 120 7.57 15.75 -17.88
C ILE A 120 9.06 15.66 -17.51
N PHE A 121 9.41 14.89 -16.48
CA PHE A 121 10.79 14.71 -16.06
C PHE A 121 11.61 13.93 -17.09
N ALA A 122 11.06 12.88 -17.69
CA ALA A 122 11.72 12.12 -18.75
C ALA A 122 12.05 13.00 -19.97
N ILE A 123 11.11 13.84 -20.42
CA ILE A 123 11.32 14.78 -21.51
C ILE A 123 12.37 15.83 -21.15
N LYS A 124 12.30 16.39 -19.93
CA LYS A 124 13.22 17.42 -19.47
C LYS A 124 14.66 16.91 -19.31
N ASN A 125 14.82 15.74 -18.73
CA ASN A 125 16.11 15.14 -18.39
C ASN A 125 16.68 14.29 -19.54
N GLY A 126 15.89 14.00 -20.58
CA GLY A 126 16.32 13.22 -21.76
C GLY A 126 16.57 11.74 -21.47
N HIS A 127 15.94 11.17 -20.44
CA HIS A 127 16.03 9.74 -20.14
C HIS A 127 14.73 9.00 -20.49
N THR A 128 14.80 7.68 -20.56
CA THR A 128 13.63 6.81 -20.73
C THR A 128 12.75 6.84 -19.48
N VAL A 129 11.44 6.69 -19.65
CA VAL A 129 10.49 6.58 -18.53
C VAL A 129 10.80 5.33 -17.72
N GLN A 130 10.92 5.49 -16.43
CA GLN A 130 11.26 4.40 -15.50
C GLN A 130 9.99 3.76 -14.95
N GLU A 131 9.90 2.45 -15.05
CA GLU A 131 8.68 1.69 -14.76
C GLU A 131 8.39 1.49 -13.27
N GLY A 132 9.27 1.92 -12.38
CA GLY A 132 9.04 1.82 -10.93
C GLY A 132 7.77 2.51 -10.45
N PHE A 133 7.29 3.53 -11.18
CA PHE A 133 6.03 4.19 -10.87
C PHE A 133 4.81 3.29 -11.08
N LEU A 134 4.86 2.30 -11.96
CA LEU A 134 3.72 1.40 -12.20
C LEU A 134 3.28 0.69 -10.91
N VAL A 135 4.22 0.30 -10.06
CA VAL A 135 3.94 -0.29 -8.75
C VAL A 135 3.38 0.77 -7.79
N SER A 136 4.04 1.94 -7.69
CA SER A 136 3.58 3.02 -6.82
C SER A 136 2.19 3.52 -7.20
N GLY A 137 1.92 3.63 -8.52
CA GLY A 137 0.62 4.03 -9.05
C GLY A 137 -0.52 3.09 -8.66
N MET A 138 -0.23 1.79 -8.45
CA MET A 138 -1.19 0.81 -7.95
C MET A 138 -1.29 0.82 -6.41
N LEU A 139 -0.17 0.99 -5.72
CA LEU A 139 -0.14 1.02 -4.26
C LEU A 139 -0.88 2.23 -3.68
N ILE A 140 -0.74 3.42 -4.29
CA ILE A 140 -1.37 4.65 -3.82
C ILE A 140 -2.88 4.49 -3.62
N PRO A 141 -3.70 4.13 -4.64
CA PRO A 141 -5.15 4.00 -4.46
C PRO A 141 -5.54 2.87 -3.50
N LEU A 142 -4.75 1.80 -3.43
CA LEU A 142 -5.02 0.68 -2.52
C LEU A 142 -4.85 1.05 -1.03
N CYS A 143 -4.02 2.05 -0.73
CA CYS A 143 -3.84 2.56 0.64
C CYS A 143 -4.80 3.69 0.99
N MET A 144 -5.61 4.19 0.06
CA MET A 144 -6.50 5.32 0.33
C MET A 144 -7.86 4.86 0.87
N PRO A 145 -8.56 5.72 1.63
CA PRO A 145 -9.96 5.53 1.94
C PRO A 145 -10.82 5.48 0.67
N ALA A 146 -11.95 4.79 0.74
CA ALA A 146 -12.86 4.65 -0.40
C ALA A 146 -13.50 5.99 -0.83
N ASP A 147 -13.77 6.89 0.12
CA ASP A 147 -14.48 8.16 -0.11
C ASP A 147 -13.53 9.37 -0.23
N VAL A 148 -12.27 9.14 -0.59
CA VAL A 148 -11.32 10.23 -0.79
C VAL A 148 -11.59 10.96 -2.12
N PRO A 149 -11.65 12.32 -2.14
CA PRO A 149 -11.83 13.09 -3.38
C PRO A 149 -10.70 12.84 -4.38
N LEU A 150 -11.04 12.64 -5.66
CA LEU A 150 -10.08 12.31 -6.73
C LEU A 150 -8.97 13.35 -6.88
N TRP A 151 -9.28 14.65 -6.70
CA TRP A 151 -8.28 15.70 -6.79
C TRP A 151 -7.21 15.61 -5.69
N MET A 152 -7.58 15.14 -4.49
CA MET A 152 -6.63 14.92 -3.40
C MET A 152 -5.66 13.80 -3.76
N VAL A 153 -6.15 12.71 -4.34
CA VAL A 153 -5.30 11.61 -4.84
C VAL A 153 -4.34 12.11 -5.91
N ALA A 154 -4.81 12.94 -6.85
CA ALA A 154 -3.95 13.53 -7.88
C ALA A 154 -2.82 14.39 -7.27
N VAL A 155 -3.17 15.31 -6.35
CA VAL A 155 -2.19 16.19 -5.69
C VAL A 155 -1.18 15.37 -4.87
N ALA A 156 -1.65 14.39 -4.10
CA ALA A 156 -0.78 13.52 -3.30
C ALA A 156 0.18 12.70 -4.18
N THR A 157 -0.32 12.19 -5.29
CA THR A 157 0.50 11.44 -6.24
C THR A 157 1.56 12.33 -6.87
N ILE A 158 1.19 13.55 -7.32
CA ILE A 158 2.14 14.51 -7.85
C ILE A 158 3.20 14.86 -6.80
N PHE A 159 2.79 15.17 -5.57
CA PHE A 159 3.71 15.47 -4.48
C PHE A 159 4.69 14.31 -4.22
N ALA A 160 4.17 13.09 -4.10
CA ALA A 160 4.98 11.93 -3.80
C ALA A 160 5.96 11.57 -4.93
N VAL A 161 5.55 11.71 -6.19
CA VAL A 161 6.44 11.47 -7.34
C VAL A 161 7.51 12.55 -7.41
N VAL A 162 7.15 13.82 -7.31
CA VAL A 162 8.12 14.93 -7.40
C VAL A 162 9.08 14.88 -6.21
N ILE A 163 8.57 14.94 -4.99
CA ILE A 163 9.38 15.09 -3.78
C ILE A 163 9.97 13.75 -3.32
N GLY A 164 9.20 12.66 -3.39
CA GLY A 164 9.64 11.35 -2.90
C GLY A 164 10.54 10.58 -3.86
N LYS A 165 10.52 10.92 -5.17
CA LYS A 165 11.23 10.16 -6.19
C LYS A 165 12.12 11.03 -7.10
N GLU A 166 11.54 11.99 -7.85
CA GLU A 166 12.26 12.71 -8.91
C GLU A 166 13.34 13.64 -8.37
N VAL A 167 13.12 14.28 -7.23
CA VAL A 167 14.11 15.15 -6.57
C VAL A 167 15.38 14.37 -6.18
N PHE A 168 15.25 13.10 -5.86
CA PHE A 168 16.39 12.22 -5.50
C PHE A 168 17.09 11.58 -6.71
N GLY A 169 16.56 11.74 -7.93
CA GLY A 169 17.15 11.19 -9.15
C GLY A 169 16.34 10.11 -9.86
N GLY A 170 15.09 9.89 -9.46
CA GLY A 170 14.17 8.95 -10.09
C GLY A 170 14.13 7.56 -9.44
N THR A 171 13.68 6.56 -10.19
CA THR A 171 13.52 5.19 -9.68
C THR A 171 14.85 4.59 -9.24
N GLY A 172 14.87 4.03 -8.03
CA GLY A 172 16.06 3.41 -7.45
C GLY A 172 16.91 4.35 -6.59
N MET A 173 16.59 5.67 -6.56
CA MET A 173 17.28 6.67 -5.74
C MET A 173 16.40 7.24 -4.62
N ASN A 174 15.14 6.85 -4.57
CA ASN A 174 14.22 7.30 -3.55
C ASN A 174 14.59 6.73 -2.16
N ILE A 175 14.61 7.60 -1.17
CA ILE A 175 14.90 7.24 0.23
C ILE A 175 13.66 6.65 0.91
N LEU A 176 12.48 7.18 0.57
CA LEU A 176 11.19 6.81 1.14
C LEU A 176 10.33 6.08 0.11
N ASN A 177 9.47 5.19 0.56
CA ASN A 177 8.46 4.58 -0.29
C ASN A 177 7.48 5.64 -0.80
N VAL A 178 7.32 5.72 -2.12
CA VAL A 178 6.53 6.78 -2.80
C VAL A 178 5.05 6.73 -2.41
N ALA A 179 4.47 5.53 -2.33
CA ALA A 179 3.06 5.38 -1.98
C ALA A 179 2.78 5.81 -0.53
N LEU A 180 3.68 5.47 0.39
CA LEU A 180 3.59 5.91 1.78
C LEU A 180 3.80 7.43 1.93
N THR A 181 4.66 8.02 1.12
CA THR A 181 4.86 9.47 1.07
C THR A 181 3.57 10.18 0.62
N ALA A 182 2.87 9.65 -0.40
CA ALA A 182 1.58 10.19 -0.83
C ALA A 182 0.54 10.14 0.30
N ARG A 183 0.43 9.01 0.97
CA ARG A 183 -0.53 8.84 2.06
C ARG A 183 -0.19 9.70 3.28
N ALA A 184 1.08 9.77 3.67
CA ALA A 184 1.52 10.63 4.77
C ALA A 184 1.23 12.11 4.48
N PHE A 185 1.50 12.56 3.24
CA PHE A 185 1.15 13.92 2.82
C PHE A 185 -0.34 14.23 3.00
N LEU A 186 -1.23 13.36 2.52
CA LEU A 186 -2.67 13.57 2.67
C LEU A 186 -3.11 13.50 4.13
N PHE A 187 -2.54 12.59 4.91
CA PHE A 187 -2.88 12.47 6.31
C PHE A 187 -2.58 13.75 7.09
N PHE A 188 -1.43 14.38 6.84
CA PHE A 188 -1.07 15.65 7.51
C PHE A 188 -1.79 16.86 6.91
N ALA A 189 -2.05 16.88 5.59
CA ALA A 189 -2.70 18.01 4.92
C ALA A 189 -4.24 17.99 5.12
N HIS A 190 -4.85 16.81 5.12
CA HIS A 190 -6.30 16.64 5.17
C HIS A 190 -6.70 15.47 6.12
N PRO A 191 -6.43 15.59 7.43
CA PRO A 191 -6.64 14.50 8.38
C PRO A 191 -8.09 14.00 8.41
N THR A 192 -9.07 14.88 8.31
CA THR A 192 -10.50 14.53 8.34
C THR A 192 -10.97 13.68 7.16
N LYS A 193 -10.26 13.73 6.02
CA LYS A 193 -10.55 12.92 4.83
C LYS A 193 -9.70 11.66 4.73
N MET A 194 -8.71 11.51 5.61
CA MET A 194 -7.80 10.36 5.64
C MET A 194 -7.96 9.51 6.90
N SER A 195 -8.46 10.09 7.97
CA SER A 195 -8.75 9.38 9.22
C SER A 195 -10.03 9.99 9.79
N GLY A 196 -10.98 9.17 10.11
CA GLY A 196 -12.26 9.63 10.62
C GLY A 196 -13.31 8.54 10.45
N ASN A 197 -14.50 8.79 10.99
CA ASN A 197 -15.54 7.79 11.04
C ASN A 197 -16.40 7.72 9.76
N GLU A 198 -16.12 8.53 8.73
CA GLU A 198 -17.02 8.72 7.60
C GLU A 198 -16.42 8.36 6.24
N VAL A 199 -15.09 8.20 6.15
CA VAL A 199 -14.37 8.13 4.88
C VAL A 199 -14.11 6.71 4.36
N TRP A 200 -14.36 5.70 5.19
CA TRP A 200 -14.05 4.32 4.86
C TRP A 200 -15.17 3.56 4.16
N VAL A 201 -16.40 4.10 4.25
CA VAL A 201 -17.59 3.57 3.56
C VAL A 201 -18.06 4.60 2.55
N THR A 202 -18.16 4.22 1.30
CA THR A 202 -18.54 5.12 0.20
C THR A 202 -19.93 5.69 0.37
N GLY A 203 -20.04 7.02 0.25
CA GLY A 203 -21.31 7.74 0.35
C GLY A 203 -21.84 7.87 1.76
N PHE A 204 -21.07 7.53 2.80
CA PHE A 204 -21.50 7.63 4.18
C PHE A 204 -21.75 9.08 4.61
N SER A 205 -20.93 10.01 4.16
CA SER A 205 -21.09 11.45 4.41
C SER A 205 -22.39 12.03 3.80
N ASP A 206 -22.79 11.53 2.64
CA ASP A 206 -24.02 11.96 1.94
C ASP A 206 -25.28 11.32 2.56
N LEU A 207 -25.11 10.17 3.22
CA LEU A 207 -26.18 9.43 3.89
C LEU A 207 -26.53 9.98 5.26
N LYS A 208 -25.69 10.79 5.89
CA LYS A 208 -25.92 11.42 7.21
C LYS A 208 -27.04 12.47 7.23
N GLY A 209 -27.57 12.85 6.08
CA GLY A 209 -28.72 13.76 5.97
C GLY A 209 -30.07 13.07 6.16
N GLU A 210 -31.17 13.81 5.93
CA GLU A 210 -32.54 13.33 6.00
C GLU A 210 -32.82 12.03 5.21
N LYS A 211 -32.03 11.77 4.15
CA LYS A 211 -32.08 10.55 3.35
C LYS A 211 -31.67 9.29 4.13
N TYR A 212 -30.66 9.36 4.98
CA TYR A 212 -30.23 8.22 5.81
C TYR A 212 -31.28 7.88 6.85
N ALA A 213 -31.80 8.90 7.53
CA ALA A 213 -32.86 8.72 8.50
C ALA A 213 -34.15 8.13 7.86
N SER A 214 -34.48 8.52 6.64
CA SER A 214 -35.66 8.00 5.92
C SER A 214 -35.45 6.58 5.37
N LEU A 215 -34.24 6.24 4.89
CA LEU A 215 -33.93 4.91 4.39
C LEU A 215 -33.82 3.88 5.52
N VAL A 216 -33.17 4.24 6.65
CA VAL A 216 -33.09 3.38 7.83
C VAL A 216 -34.44 3.17 8.47
N SER A 217 -35.31 4.21 8.52
CA SER A 217 -36.62 4.09 9.07
C SER A 217 -37.61 3.28 8.21
N SER A 218 -37.40 3.24 6.89
CA SER A 218 -38.22 2.46 5.96
C SER A 218 -37.81 0.99 5.86
N ALA A 219 -36.51 0.68 6.04
CA ALA A 219 -35.99 -0.68 5.92
C ALA A 219 -36.09 -1.48 7.24
N ASN A 220 -36.09 -0.84 8.39
CA ASN A 220 -36.17 -1.53 9.67
C ASN A 220 -36.78 -0.62 10.77
N PRO A 221 -38.11 -0.58 10.92
CA PRO A 221 -38.79 0.31 11.87
C PRO A 221 -38.48 0.03 13.35
N GLU A 222 -37.96 -1.16 13.69
CA GLU A 222 -37.63 -1.57 15.07
C GLU A 222 -36.13 -1.59 15.37
N GLY A 223 -35.27 -1.35 14.38
CA GLY A 223 -33.83 -1.47 14.50
C GLY A 223 -33.05 -0.31 13.90
N VAL A 224 -33.33 0.91 14.36
CA VAL A 224 -32.35 2.00 14.14
C VAL A 224 -31.11 1.63 14.89
N VAL A 225 -30.10 1.11 14.16
CA VAL A 225 -28.74 0.96 14.71
C VAL A 225 -28.17 2.37 14.82
N ASP A 226 -28.52 3.01 15.91
CA ASP A 226 -28.04 4.32 16.35
C ASP A 226 -26.53 4.20 16.71
N GLY A 227 -25.68 3.86 15.75
CA GLY A 227 -24.28 3.60 16.03
C GLY A 227 -23.50 2.99 14.88
N SER A 228 -24.01 2.97 13.66
CA SER A 228 -23.18 2.62 12.50
C SER A 228 -22.26 3.79 12.18
N SER A 229 -21.06 3.78 12.78
CA SER A 229 -19.97 4.66 12.34
C SER A 229 -19.31 4.00 11.12
N GLY A 230 -19.04 4.74 10.05
CA GLY A 230 -18.23 4.25 8.93
C GLY A 230 -16.74 4.16 9.30
N ALA A 231 -16.41 3.96 10.58
CA ALA A 231 -15.05 3.86 11.09
C ALA A 231 -14.39 2.54 10.70
N THR A 232 -13.07 2.55 10.65
CA THR A 232 -12.30 1.29 10.60
C THR A 232 -12.44 0.52 11.90
N ALA A 233 -12.18 -0.80 11.86
CA ALA A 233 -12.14 -1.60 13.08
C ALA A 233 -11.16 -1.04 14.13
N LEU A 234 -10.04 -0.43 13.71
CA LEU A 234 -9.11 0.23 14.61
C LEU A 234 -9.63 1.57 15.15
N GLY A 235 -10.38 2.31 14.35
CA GLY A 235 -11.04 3.54 14.79
C GLY A 235 -12.14 3.27 15.81
N ASP A 236 -12.97 2.24 15.56
CA ASP A 236 -13.98 1.78 16.52
C ASP A 236 -13.31 1.30 17.82
N LEU A 237 -12.24 0.53 17.73
CA LEU A 237 -11.48 0.11 18.90
C LEU A 237 -11.01 1.31 19.74
N ALA A 238 -10.56 2.39 19.06
CA ALA A 238 -10.15 3.63 19.71
C ALA A 238 -11.30 4.30 20.48
N SER A 239 -12.49 4.33 19.93
CA SER A 239 -13.67 4.93 20.56
C SER A 239 -14.23 4.06 21.70
N PHE A 240 -14.31 2.74 21.50
CA PHE A 240 -14.77 1.81 22.54
C PHE A 240 -13.93 1.88 23.83
N MET A 241 -12.64 2.23 23.70
CA MET A 241 -11.73 2.26 24.82
C MET A 241 -11.79 3.53 25.67
N GLN A 242 -12.51 4.57 25.21
CA GLN A 242 -12.66 5.81 25.96
C GLN A 242 -13.85 5.77 26.94
N ASP A 243 -14.89 4.95 26.66
CA ASP A 243 -16.20 5.11 27.27
C ASP A 243 -16.62 4.05 28.31
N SER A 244 -15.90 2.91 28.53
CA SER A 244 -16.43 1.81 29.36
C SER A 244 -15.38 0.83 29.92
N PRO A 245 -15.76 -0.08 30.86
CA PRO A 245 -14.87 -1.08 31.43
C PRO A 245 -14.23 -1.98 30.38
N VAL A 246 -12.93 -2.18 30.50
CA VAL A 246 -12.04 -2.76 29.51
C VAL A 246 -12.46 -4.14 29.00
N LEU A 247 -12.96 -5.02 29.85
CA LEU A 247 -13.27 -6.42 29.50
C LEU A 247 -14.53 -6.55 28.62
N GLU A 248 -15.59 -5.82 28.95
CA GLU A 248 -16.85 -5.85 28.19
C GLU A 248 -16.66 -5.30 26.78
N ASN A 249 -15.82 -4.27 26.65
CA ASN A 249 -15.52 -3.64 25.37
C ASN A 249 -14.70 -4.54 24.44
N THR A 250 -13.74 -5.29 24.98
CA THR A 250 -12.96 -6.23 24.17
C THR A 250 -13.83 -7.36 23.64
N GLN A 251 -14.77 -7.86 24.44
CA GLN A 251 -15.73 -8.88 23.99
C GLN A 251 -16.72 -8.34 22.94
N ALA A 252 -17.25 -7.13 23.16
CA ALA A 252 -18.12 -6.46 22.19
C ALA A 252 -17.39 -6.19 20.85
N PHE A 253 -16.14 -5.77 20.93
CA PHE A 253 -15.31 -5.59 19.75
C PHE A 253 -15.09 -6.90 18.99
N GLN A 254 -14.75 -7.99 19.67
CA GLN A 254 -14.54 -9.31 19.05
C GLN A 254 -15.84 -9.90 18.49
N ALA A 255 -16.98 -9.58 19.08
CA ALA A 255 -18.30 -9.95 18.54
C ALA A 255 -18.63 -9.20 17.24
N LYS A 256 -18.26 -7.91 17.18
CA LYS A 256 -18.47 -7.06 15.98
C LYS A 256 -17.46 -7.38 14.86
N TYR A 257 -16.21 -7.60 15.22
CA TYR A 257 -15.09 -7.87 14.31
C TYR A 257 -14.43 -9.20 14.70
N SER A 258 -14.96 -10.30 14.18
CA SER A 258 -14.39 -11.61 14.44
C SER A 258 -12.98 -11.72 13.84
N LEU A 259 -12.15 -12.60 14.40
CA LEU A 259 -10.82 -12.87 13.85
C LEU A 259 -10.90 -13.34 12.38
N MET A 260 -11.95 -14.11 12.05
CA MET A 260 -12.15 -14.64 10.70
C MET A 260 -12.55 -13.53 9.72
N ASP A 261 -13.45 -12.63 10.11
CA ASP A 261 -13.83 -11.48 9.28
C ASP A 261 -12.66 -10.55 9.06
N SER A 262 -11.81 -10.34 10.07
CA SER A 262 -10.58 -9.56 9.97
C SER A 262 -9.54 -10.23 9.07
N PHE A 263 -9.46 -11.58 9.09
CA PHE A 263 -8.55 -12.34 8.24
C PHE A 263 -8.99 -12.35 6.77
N ILE A 264 -10.28 -12.59 6.51
CA ILE A 264 -10.84 -12.58 5.15
C ILE A 264 -10.92 -11.13 4.63
N GLY A 265 -11.28 -10.15 5.49
CA GLY A 265 -11.29 -8.74 5.17
C GLY A 265 -12.68 -8.10 5.05
N PHE A 266 -13.75 -8.73 5.57
CA PHE A 266 -15.11 -8.16 5.59
C PHE A 266 -15.28 -7.03 6.63
N ILE A 267 -14.29 -6.18 6.71
CA ILE A 267 -14.21 -5.04 7.63
C ILE A 267 -14.04 -3.74 6.83
N PRO A 268 -14.54 -2.59 7.35
CA PRO A 268 -14.27 -1.29 6.73
C PRO A 268 -12.78 -0.92 6.87
N GLY A 269 -12.22 -0.31 5.82
CA GLY A 269 -10.81 0.08 5.80
C GLY A 269 -10.37 0.64 4.45
N SER A 270 -9.07 0.82 4.26
CA SER A 270 -8.49 1.22 2.97
C SER A 270 -8.79 0.18 1.89
N VAL A 271 -8.90 0.63 0.64
CA VAL A 271 -9.36 -0.19 -0.49
C VAL A 271 -8.65 -1.56 -0.58
N GLY A 272 -7.33 -1.60 -0.49
CA GLY A 272 -6.54 -2.84 -0.66
C GLY A 272 -6.01 -3.48 0.61
N GLU A 273 -6.20 -2.87 1.77
CA GLU A 273 -5.54 -3.26 3.03
C GLU A 273 -6.39 -4.16 3.93
N THR A 274 -7.68 -4.32 3.64
CA THR A 274 -8.64 -4.97 4.52
C THR A 274 -8.43 -6.47 4.66
N SER A 275 -8.00 -7.17 3.59
CA SER A 275 -7.88 -8.63 3.57
C SER A 275 -6.46 -9.11 3.82
N ALA A 276 -6.21 -9.69 5.00
CA ALA A 276 -4.96 -10.36 5.30
C ALA A 276 -4.73 -11.58 4.38
N LEU A 277 -5.80 -12.32 4.03
CA LEU A 277 -5.74 -13.48 3.15
C LEU A 277 -5.23 -13.10 1.75
N MET A 278 -5.76 -12.04 1.14
CA MET A 278 -5.32 -11.59 -0.19
C MET A 278 -3.89 -11.08 -0.16
N CYS A 279 -3.48 -10.41 0.92
CA CYS A 279 -2.07 -10.03 1.13
C CYS A 279 -1.16 -11.26 1.21
N LEU A 280 -1.57 -12.34 1.87
CA LEU A 280 -0.79 -13.58 1.95
C LEU A 280 -0.70 -14.31 0.60
N ILE A 281 -1.76 -14.28 -0.23
CA ILE A 281 -1.71 -14.81 -1.60
C ILE A 281 -0.69 -14.03 -2.42
N GLY A 282 -0.70 -12.69 -2.34
CA GLY A 282 0.32 -11.85 -2.96
C GLY A 282 1.73 -12.13 -2.44
N ALA A 283 1.88 -12.30 -1.11
CA ALA A 283 3.15 -12.68 -0.49
C ALA A 283 3.68 -14.02 -1.01
N ALA A 284 2.82 -15.04 -1.14
CA ALA A 284 3.20 -16.34 -1.67
C ALA A 284 3.75 -16.22 -3.11
N LEU A 285 3.11 -15.41 -3.96
CA LEU A 285 3.58 -15.16 -5.33
C LEU A 285 4.94 -14.44 -5.33
N LEU A 286 5.09 -13.39 -4.52
CA LEU A 286 6.34 -12.63 -4.44
C LEU A 286 7.49 -13.43 -3.84
N LEU A 287 7.23 -14.31 -2.88
CA LEU A 287 8.22 -15.20 -2.29
C LEU A 287 8.61 -16.31 -3.27
N TRP A 288 7.65 -16.88 -4.00
CA TRP A 288 7.91 -17.90 -5.00
C TRP A 288 8.75 -17.38 -6.16
N THR A 289 8.48 -16.16 -6.61
CA THR A 289 9.27 -15.49 -7.66
C THR A 289 10.62 -14.94 -7.15
N GLY A 290 10.86 -14.92 -5.84
CA GLY A 290 12.08 -14.42 -5.22
C GLY A 290 12.21 -12.89 -5.23
N ILE A 291 11.14 -12.15 -5.57
CA ILE A 291 11.14 -10.69 -5.61
C ILE A 291 11.11 -10.13 -4.19
N ALA A 292 10.21 -10.60 -3.35
CA ALA A 292 10.15 -10.20 -1.95
C ALA A 292 11.16 -11.00 -1.09
N SER A 293 11.75 -10.32 -0.11
CA SER A 293 12.64 -10.97 0.84
C SER A 293 11.86 -11.61 1.99
N TRP A 294 11.91 -12.93 2.10
CA TRP A 294 11.31 -13.65 3.24
C TRP A 294 11.86 -13.17 4.60
N ARG A 295 13.12 -12.67 4.62
CA ARG A 295 13.76 -12.16 5.85
C ARG A 295 13.05 -10.91 6.36
N VAL A 296 12.66 -10.00 5.47
CA VAL A 296 11.92 -8.80 5.82
C VAL A 296 10.51 -9.17 6.30
N ILE A 297 9.79 -10.01 5.54
CA ILE A 297 8.41 -10.41 5.88
C ILE A 297 8.38 -11.10 7.25
N SER A 298 9.24 -12.11 7.46
CA SER A 298 9.25 -12.86 8.72
C SER A 298 9.66 -12.01 9.91
N SER A 299 10.69 -11.16 9.77
CA SER A 299 11.13 -10.30 10.86
C SER A 299 10.15 -9.18 11.17
N PHE A 300 9.45 -8.64 10.17
CA PHE A 300 8.39 -7.65 10.37
C PHE A 300 7.22 -8.26 11.15
N PHE A 301 6.79 -9.46 10.76
CA PHE A 301 5.75 -10.20 11.49
C PHE A 301 6.16 -10.47 12.94
N ILE A 302 7.38 -10.97 13.16
CA ILE A 302 7.92 -11.26 14.50
C ILE A 302 8.00 -9.96 15.32
N GLY A 303 8.49 -8.86 14.75
CA GLY A 303 8.58 -7.57 15.43
C GLY A 303 7.21 -7.06 15.91
N GLY A 304 6.20 -7.13 15.03
CA GLY A 304 4.82 -6.78 15.39
C GLY A 304 4.23 -7.69 16.46
N PHE A 305 4.43 -9.01 16.31
CA PHE A 305 3.95 -10.00 17.29
C PHE A 305 4.58 -9.81 18.67
N VAL A 306 5.89 -9.61 18.72
CA VAL A 306 6.62 -9.35 19.98
C VAL A 306 6.09 -8.10 20.65
N MET A 307 5.93 -6.99 19.92
CA MET A 307 5.43 -5.75 20.51
C MET A 307 3.99 -5.89 20.99
N ALA A 308 3.10 -6.50 20.21
CA ALA A 308 1.72 -6.77 20.62
C ALA A 308 1.69 -7.63 21.90
N THR A 309 2.53 -8.67 21.97
CA THR A 309 2.62 -9.54 23.16
C THR A 309 3.14 -8.77 24.38
N ILE A 310 4.15 -7.92 24.23
CA ILE A 310 4.66 -7.07 25.32
C ILE A 310 3.53 -6.18 25.86
N LEU A 311 2.76 -5.54 24.98
CA LEU A 311 1.66 -4.68 25.39
C LEU A 311 0.51 -5.47 26.03
N ASN A 312 0.20 -6.68 25.55
CA ASN A 312 -0.74 -7.57 26.22
C ASN A 312 -0.30 -7.92 27.66
N LEU A 313 1.00 -8.12 27.89
CA LEU A 313 1.54 -8.40 29.23
C LEU A 313 1.53 -7.17 30.14
N VAL A 314 1.72 -5.97 29.59
CA VAL A 314 1.65 -4.71 30.36
C VAL A 314 0.22 -4.44 30.84
N GLY A 315 -0.78 -4.72 29.99
CA GLY A 315 -2.20 -4.51 30.31
C GLY A 315 -2.57 -3.05 30.58
N GLY A 316 -3.70 -2.84 31.22
CA GLY A 316 -4.13 -1.52 31.71
C GLY A 316 -4.86 -0.63 30.71
N ASN A 317 -4.96 -1.05 29.44
CA ASN A 317 -5.76 -0.39 28.42
C ASN A 317 -6.39 -1.45 27.53
N GLY A 318 -7.65 -1.29 27.13
CA GLY A 318 -8.34 -2.26 26.31
C GLY A 318 -7.72 -2.49 24.93
N TYR A 319 -7.01 -1.51 24.37
CA TYR A 319 -6.16 -1.71 23.21
C TYR A 319 -5.12 -2.82 23.42
N PHE A 320 -4.57 -2.90 24.65
CA PHE A 320 -3.52 -3.85 25.00
C PHE A 320 -4.09 -5.26 25.26
N GLU A 321 -5.39 -5.39 25.50
CA GLU A 321 -6.02 -6.69 25.79
C GLU A 321 -6.43 -7.47 24.52
N LEU A 322 -6.45 -6.82 23.34
CA LEU A 322 -6.75 -7.52 22.10
C LEU A 322 -5.63 -8.52 21.77
N PRO A 323 -5.95 -9.80 21.48
CA PRO A 323 -4.95 -10.82 21.16
C PRO A 323 -3.96 -10.37 20.09
N ALA A 324 -2.66 -10.65 20.28
CA ALA A 324 -1.59 -10.23 19.40
C ALA A 324 -1.85 -10.59 17.92
N ILE A 325 -2.33 -11.81 17.65
CA ILE A 325 -2.66 -12.25 16.28
C ILE A 325 -3.78 -11.39 15.69
N HIS A 326 -4.81 -11.06 16.45
CA HIS A 326 -5.90 -10.20 15.98
C HIS A 326 -5.40 -8.80 15.63
N GLN A 327 -4.51 -8.24 16.46
CA GLN A 327 -3.84 -6.96 16.18
C GLN A 327 -3.09 -6.94 14.84
N LEU A 328 -2.45 -8.06 14.48
CA LEU A 328 -1.71 -8.18 13.22
C LEU A 328 -2.63 -8.32 11.99
N MET A 329 -3.85 -8.83 12.17
CA MET A 329 -4.82 -8.98 11.07
C MET A 329 -5.58 -7.68 10.79
N LEU A 330 -5.58 -6.73 11.72
CA LEU A 330 -6.31 -5.46 11.57
C LEU A 330 -5.50 -4.40 10.82
N GLY A 331 -6.20 -3.61 10.02
CA GLY A 331 -5.64 -2.48 9.28
C GLY A 331 -4.55 -2.88 8.29
N GLY A 332 -3.71 -1.92 7.92
CA GLY A 332 -2.68 -2.09 6.89
C GLY A 332 -1.42 -2.87 7.30
N PHE A 333 -1.41 -3.63 8.43
CA PHE A 333 -0.21 -4.34 8.88
C PHE A 333 0.26 -5.37 7.85
N MET A 334 -0.63 -6.26 7.40
CA MET A 334 -0.28 -7.31 6.45
C MET A 334 0.08 -6.75 5.07
N PHE A 335 -0.63 -5.74 4.62
CA PHE A 335 -0.35 -5.05 3.36
C PHE A 335 0.99 -4.31 3.40
N GLY A 336 1.26 -3.56 4.46
CA GLY A 336 2.54 -2.86 4.68
C GLY A 336 3.72 -3.82 4.76
N MET A 337 3.56 -4.94 5.48
CA MET A 337 4.58 -5.98 5.61
C MET A 337 4.95 -6.59 4.25
N VAL A 338 3.95 -6.91 3.41
CA VAL A 338 4.16 -7.66 2.16
C VAL A 338 4.60 -6.77 1.01
N PHE A 339 3.94 -5.62 0.81
CA PHE A 339 4.11 -4.83 -0.42
C PHE A 339 4.92 -3.54 -0.23
N MET A 340 5.02 -3.04 0.99
CA MET A 340 5.69 -1.77 1.26
C MET A 340 7.04 -1.93 1.95
N ALA A 341 7.12 -2.77 2.98
CA ALA A 341 8.37 -3.02 3.67
C ALA A 341 9.35 -3.86 2.85
N THR A 342 8.87 -4.62 1.86
CA THR A 342 9.72 -5.40 0.94
C THR A 342 10.21 -4.63 -0.28
N ASP A 343 9.92 -3.34 -0.38
CA ASP A 343 10.40 -2.49 -1.48
C ASP A 343 11.93 -2.61 -1.60
N PRO A 344 12.45 -3.11 -2.73
CA PRO A 344 13.88 -3.36 -2.86
C PRO A 344 14.74 -2.10 -2.88
N VAL A 345 14.14 -0.92 -3.08
CA VAL A 345 14.87 0.35 -3.12
C VAL A 345 15.05 0.94 -1.72
N THR A 346 13.99 0.95 -0.92
CA THR A 346 13.95 1.65 0.37
C THR A 346 14.26 0.75 1.56
N ALA A 347 14.20 -0.57 1.39
CA ALA A 347 14.55 -1.54 2.43
C ALA A 347 16.06 -1.74 2.56
N ALA A 348 16.50 -2.30 3.70
CA ALA A 348 17.90 -2.70 3.89
C ALA A 348 18.32 -3.77 2.88
N HIS A 349 19.57 -3.65 2.38
CA HIS A 349 20.12 -4.55 1.34
C HIS A 349 20.87 -5.74 1.93
N THR A 350 21.56 -5.58 3.07
CA THR A 350 22.32 -6.67 3.68
C THR A 350 21.40 -7.70 4.31
N ASN A 351 21.82 -8.98 4.30
CA ASN A 351 21.00 -10.06 4.85
C ASN A 351 20.68 -9.88 6.34
N ALA A 352 21.65 -9.41 7.14
CA ALA A 352 21.42 -9.10 8.55
C ALA A 352 20.60 -7.81 8.72
N GLY A 353 20.84 -6.80 7.87
CA GLY A 353 20.10 -5.56 7.86
C GLY A 353 18.61 -5.77 7.58
N LYS A 354 18.26 -6.71 6.69
CA LYS A 354 16.86 -7.07 6.39
C LYS A 354 16.11 -7.57 7.63
N PHE A 355 16.76 -8.35 8.49
CA PHE A 355 16.14 -8.80 9.73
C PHE A 355 15.94 -7.66 10.72
N ILE A 356 16.95 -6.78 10.88
CA ILE A 356 16.88 -5.64 11.80
C ILE A 356 15.83 -4.64 11.30
N TYR A 357 15.85 -4.32 10.02
CA TYR A 357 14.91 -3.40 9.37
C TYR A 357 13.45 -3.89 9.51
N GLY A 358 13.20 -5.15 9.14
CA GLY A 358 11.85 -5.72 9.23
C GLY A 358 11.35 -5.76 10.67
N PHE A 359 12.18 -6.23 11.62
CA PHE A 359 11.84 -6.23 13.03
C PHE A 359 11.51 -4.83 13.55
N LEU A 360 12.34 -3.84 13.23
CA LEU A 360 12.12 -2.45 13.63
C LEU A 360 10.79 -1.91 13.09
N GLY A 361 10.50 -2.14 11.79
CA GLY A 361 9.27 -1.70 11.14
C GLY A 361 8.02 -2.30 11.78
N GLY A 362 8.00 -3.62 12.00
CA GLY A 362 6.88 -4.32 12.64
C GLY A 362 6.69 -3.90 14.10
N PHE A 363 7.78 -3.81 14.86
CA PHE A 363 7.77 -3.40 16.26
C PHE A 363 7.23 -1.97 16.44
N LEU A 364 7.79 -1.01 15.70
CA LEU A 364 7.34 0.38 15.73
C LEU A 364 5.91 0.54 15.22
N GLY A 365 5.50 -0.25 14.24
CA GLY A 365 4.15 -0.20 13.68
C GLY A 365 3.07 -0.48 14.72
N ILE A 366 3.24 -1.54 15.49
CA ILE A 366 2.32 -1.86 16.57
C ILE A 366 2.46 -0.88 17.73
N LEU A 367 3.69 -0.46 18.08
CA LEU A 367 3.91 0.53 19.14
C LEU A 367 3.16 1.85 18.85
N ILE A 368 3.34 2.42 17.67
CA ILE A 368 2.68 3.68 17.28
C ILE A 368 1.16 3.53 17.29
N ARG A 369 0.64 2.41 16.72
CA ARG A 369 -0.79 2.12 16.67
C ARG A 369 -1.43 2.08 18.06
N MET A 370 -0.78 1.41 19.02
CA MET A 370 -1.37 1.12 20.32
C MET A 370 -1.16 2.23 21.34
N VAL A 371 -0.06 2.99 21.22
CA VAL A 371 0.24 4.10 22.14
C VAL A 371 -0.43 5.40 21.69
N ASN A 372 -0.66 5.58 20.39
CA ASN A 372 -1.31 6.78 19.86
C ASN A 372 -2.65 6.45 19.19
N PRO A 373 -3.77 6.46 19.93
CA PRO A 373 -5.10 6.16 19.39
C PRO A 373 -5.58 7.17 18.33
N ALA A 374 -5.01 8.38 18.31
CA ALA A 374 -5.29 9.37 17.27
C ALA A 374 -4.73 8.98 15.89
N TYR A 375 -3.79 8.03 15.85
CA TYR A 375 -3.19 7.50 14.62
C TYR A 375 -3.22 5.96 14.59
N PRO A 376 -4.40 5.36 14.44
CA PRO A 376 -4.54 3.90 14.52
C PRO A 376 -3.79 3.15 13.41
N GLU A 377 -3.40 3.83 12.32
CA GLU A 377 -2.69 3.26 11.18
C GLU A 377 -1.17 3.46 11.24
N GLY A 378 -0.58 3.31 12.41
CA GLY A 378 0.84 3.56 12.68
C GLY A 378 1.86 2.83 11.80
N ILE A 379 1.43 1.77 11.07
CA ILE A 379 2.30 0.95 10.22
C ILE A 379 3.02 1.77 9.14
N MET A 380 2.34 2.75 8.55
CA MET A 380 2.92 3.55 7.49
C MET A 380 4.04 4.45 7.96
N LEU A 381 3.82 5.13 9.08
CA LEU A 381 4.87 5.94 9.70
C LEU A 381 6.05 5.07 10.15
N ALA A 382 5.77 3.89 10.68
CA ALA A 382 6.80 2.95 11.09
C ALA A 382 7.69 2.52 9.92
N ILE A 383 7.08 2.20 8.76
CA ILE A 383 7.84 1.84 7.55
C ILE A 383 8.63 3.05 7.04
N LEU A 384 8.06 4.26 7.01
CA LEU A 384 8.80 5.47 6.62
C LEU A 384 9.99 5.73 7.53
N ILE A 385 9.83 5.59 8.85
CA ILE A 385 10.92 5.68 9.81
C ILE A 385 11.97 4.60 9.53
N ALA A 386 11.54 3.35 9.36
CA ALA A 386 12.45 2.25 9.06
C ALA A 386 13.23 2.48 7.76
N ASN A 387 12.60 3.06 6.71
CA ASN A 387 13.27 3.42 5.46
C ASN A 387 14.40 4.44 5.69
N VAL A 388 14.17 5.46 6.50
CA VAL A 388 15.22 6.46 6.84
C VAL A 388 16.40 5.79 7.54
N PHE A 389 16.15 4.80 8.40
CA PHE A 389 17.19 4.08 9.13
C PHE A 389 17.83 2.93 8.33
N ALA A 390 17.26 2.49 7.21
CA ALA A 390 17.76 1.37 6.42
C ALA A 390 19.25 1.54 5.99
N PRO A 391 19.68 2.70 5.44
CA PRO A 391 21.08 2.92 5.10
C PRO A 391 22.01 2.88 6.32
N LEU A 392 21.58 3.39 7.47
CA LEU A 392 22.35 3.35 8.71
C LEU A 392 22.54 1.90 9.21
N ILE A 393 21.47 1.11 9.16
CA ILE A 393 21.48 -0.31 9.53
C ILE A 393 22.49 -1.05 8.64
N ASP A 394 22.44 -0.86 7.32
CA ASP A 394 23.37 -1.48 6.39
C ASP A 394 24.82 -1.04 6.61
N HIS A 395 25.03 0.25 6.89
CA HIS A 395 26.36 0.76 7.23
C HIS A 395 26.94 0.07 8.47
N MET A 396 26.15 -0.07 9.55
CA MET A 396 26.60 -0.78 10.76
C MET A 396 26.94 -2.24 10.50
N VAL A 397 26.15 -2.95 9.70
CA VAL A 397 26.41 -4.35 9.32
C VAL A 397 27.71 -4.46 8.51
N ILE A 398 27.92 -3.56 7.54
CA ILE A 398 29.13 -3.56 6.70
C ILE A 398 30.37 -3.27 7.54
N GLN A 399 30.33 -2.26 8.41
CA GLN A 399 31.45 -1.91 9.30
C GLN A 399 31.81 -3.08 10.24
N ASN A 400 30.82 -3.76 10.79
CA ASN A 400 31.05 -4.94 11.62
C ASN A 400 31.75 -6.06 10.83
N ASN A 401 31.34 -6.27 9.56
CA ASN A 401 31.98 -7.25 8.69
C ASN A 401 33.42 -6.86 8.34
N ILE A 402 33.71 -5.58 8.06
CA ILE A 402 35.05 -5.06 7.85
C ILE A 402 35.91 -5.29 9.09
N ASN A 403 35.45 -4.92 10.25
CA ASN A 403 36.17 -5.09 11.51
C ASN A 403 36.49 -6.57 11.81
N ARG A 404 35.55 -7.49 11.53
CA ARG A 404 35.81 -8.94 11.64
C ARG A 404 36.90 -9.42 10.69
N ARG A 405 36.95 -8.93 9.44
CA ARG A 405 37.97 -9.26 8.47
C ARG A 405 39.36 -8.72 8.91
N LEU A 406 39.41 -7.46 9.37
CA LEU A 406 40.64 -6.84 9.88
C LEU A 406 41.22 -7.57 11.10
N LYS A 407 40.36 -8.07 12.02
CA LYS A 407 40.81 -8.88 13.16
C LYS A 407 41.44 -10.18 12.69
N ARG A 408 40.91 -10.86 11.68
CA ARG A 408 41.50 -12.09 11.14
C ARG A 408 42.89 -11.85 10.50
N LEU A 409 43.07 -10.71 9.82
CA LEU A 409 44.37 -10.34 9.25
C LEU A 409 45.45 -10.04 10.31
N LYS A 410 45.05 -9.58 11.51
CA LYS A 410 45.96 -9.32 12.62
C LYS A 410 46.36 -10.59 13.38
N THR A 411 45.57 -11.65 13.25
CA THR A 411 45.82 -12.95 13.90
C THR A 411 46.51 -13.98 12.98
N ALA A 412 46.59 -13.70 11.71
CA ALA A 412 47.40 -14.45 10.73
C ALA A 412 48.78 -13.81 10.53
#